data_b4e067e2b279f3635a35c2f6a79e55fe
#
_entry.id   b4e067e2b279f3635a35c2f6a79e55fe
#
_cell.length_a   1.000
_cell.length_b   1.000
_cell.length_c   1.000
_cell.angle_alpha   90.00
_cell.angle_beta   90.00
_cell.angle_gamma   90.00
#
_symmetry.space_group_name_H-M   'P 1'
#
loop_
_entity.id
_entity.type
_entity.pdbx_description
1 polymer ?
#
loop_
_entity_poly.entity_id
_entity_poly.type
_entity_poly.pdbx_seq_one_letter_code
_entity_poly.pdbx_strand_id
1 'polypeptide(L)'
;LCAGLLICGPASAHLPELFGREYMRVDPQDYQPPDDLDRSRTLRPPLAAESATEEQVHAEEAAAGAYGAGIADPLINLADLQLERGDVDDAVASIRRAIQLVRINEGLYSESQLPLLRRLIGIYRDHGHYAPLGDTYVHYYRVITTGGKPVQSEQLPTLLEYLQWERQLYATRNSDTRRAHLLRAYDTNKSLLQQIHDPGADEFVSLAMSQLHNLYLVLGERPIATLGGELGRDDQRLLAIQRIAEGKGRRLLEECIALLESSPPRQQADMYRELGDWLLWNERPRTALQAYTRAISLMREAGAKEELASWFDEPAELPAKQALWSPIHEENGREPVVVEASYEVSRKGEVRKVVVSSADDDQDWQASRIGRMLRESHFRPRIGEAGFESGPRVTRHYRLIGTN
;
A
#
# COMPACT_ATOMS: atom_id res chain seq x y z
N LEU A 1 -8.31 33.21 -9.55
CA LEU A 1 -9.39 32.22 -9.36
C LEU A 1 -9.28 31.18 -10.47
N CYS A 2 -8.41 30.17 -10.27
CA CYS A 2 -8.44 28.91 -11.01
C CYS A 2 -8.36 27.81 -9.95
N ALA A 3 -9.53 27.30 -9.55
CA ALA A 3 -9.64 26.10 -8.76
C ALA A 3 -9.22 24.94 -9.68
N GLY A 4 -8.00 24.44 -9.51
CA GLY A 4 -7.57 23.16 -10.06
C GLY A 4 -8.32 22.05 -9.36
N LEU A 5 -9.38 21.53 -9.97
CA LEU A 5 -9.92 20.23 -9.64
C LEU A 5 -8.80 19.21 -9.90
N LEU A 6 -8.16 18.75 -8.83
CA LEU A 6 -7.49 17.45 -8.83
C LEU A 6 -8.59 16.42 -9.08
N ILE A 7 -8.75 16.06 -10.35
CA ILE A 7 -9.47 14.84 -10.74
C ILE A 7 -8.61 13.70 -10.19
N CYS A 8 -8.99 13.23 -9.00
CA CYS A 8 -8.55 11.93 -8.54
C CYS A 8 -9.11 10.94 -9.56
N GLY A 9 -8.30 10.55 -10.52
CA GLY A 9 -8.65 9.45 -11.43
C GLY A 9 -8.97 8.22 -10.58
N PRO A 10 -9.81 7.31 -11.06
CA PRO A 10 -10.12 6.09 -10.35
C PRO A 10 -8.81 5.42 -9.97
N ALA A 11 -8.64 5.12 -8.67
CA ALA A 11 -7.47 4.43 -8.17
C ALA A 11 -7.30 3.18 -9.03
N SER A 12 -6.22 3.14 -9.80
CA SER A 12 -5.91 2.01 -10.66
C SER A 12 -5.95 0.76 -9.79
N ALA A 13 -6.81 -0.19 -10.12
CA ALA A 13 -6.96 -1.46 -9.39
C ALA A 13 -5.70 -2.34 -9.45
N HIS A 14 -4.63 -1.83 -10.06
CA HIS A 14 -3.37 -2.52 -10.19
C HIS A 14 -2.70 -2.79 -8.85
N LEU A 15 -2.13 -3.97 -8.73
CA LEU A 15 -1.17 -4.27 -7.69
C LEU A 15 -0.01 -3.26 -7.80
N PRO A 16 0.38 -2.59 -6.71
CA PRO A 16 1.54 -1.71 -6.72
C PRO A 16 2.76 -2.44 -7.29
N GLU A 17 3.56 -1.77 -8.10
CA GLU A 17 4.76 -2.36 -8.72
C GLU A 17 5.70 -3.03 -7.72
N LEU A 18 5.73 -2.51 -6.49
CA LEU A 18 6.56 -3.02 -5.39
C LEU A 18 5.92 -4.16 -4.59
N PHE A 19 4.65 -4.51 -4.87
CA PHE A 19 3.94 -5.49 -4.07
C PHE A 19 4.62 -6.87 -4.15
N GLY A 20 5.01 -7.37 -2.99
CA GLY A 20 5.59 -8.70 -2.88
C GLY A 20 6.98 -8.87 -3.52
N ARG A 21 7.75 -7.81 -3.73
CA ARG A 21 9.08 -7.85 -4.34
C ARG A 21 10.12 -7.15 -3.48
N GLU A 22 11.37 -7.64 -3.57
CA GLU A 22 12.54 -6.99 -2.99
C GLU A 22 13.26 -6.06 -4.00
N TYR A 23 12.71 -5.89 -5.18
CA TYR A 23 13.23 -5.04 -6.23
C TYR A 23 12.09 -4.32 -6.95
N MET A 24 12.39 -3.20 -7.58
CA MET A 24 11.46 -2.45 -8.39
C MET A 24 12.04 -2.20 -9.78
N ARG A 25 11.14 -2.14 -10.77
CA ARG A 25 11.49 -1.63 -12.10
C ARG A 25 11.68 -0.12 -12.01
N VAL A 26 12.70 0.40 -12.70
CA VAL A 26 12.98 1.85 -12.81
C VAL A 26 13.00 2.22 -14.29
N ASP A 27 12.38 3.32 -14.64
CA ASP A 27 12.62 3.95 -15.94
C ASP A 27 13.83 4.88 -15.77
N PRO A 28 14.91 4.72 -16.57
CA PRO A 28 16.08 5.58 -16.47
C PRO A 28 15.80 7.06 -16.73
N GLN A 29 14.69 7.37 -17.43
CA GLN A 29 14.29 8.76 -17.72
C GLN A 29 13.56 9.40 -16.54
N ASP A 30 12.93 8.58 -15.70
CA ASP A 30 12.20 9.04 -14.51
C ASP A 30 13.07 9.08 -13.24
N TYR A 31 14.29 8.49 -13.31
CA TYR A 31 15.22 8.53 -12.20
C TYR A 31 15.88 9.90 -12.11
N GLN A 32 15.27 10.80 -11.35
CA GLN A 32 15.95 11.96 -10.80
C GLN A 32 16.50 11.55 -9.42
N PRO A 33 17.82 11.68 -9.18
CA PRO A 33 18.32 11.59 -7.81
C PRO A 33 17.54 12.57 -6.96
N PRO A 34 17.18 12.21 -5.70
CA PRO A 34 16.49 13.14 -4.85
C PRO A 34 17.31 14.44 -4.83
N ASP A 35 16.72 15.50 -5.38
CA ASP A 35 17.27 16.83 -5.20
C ASP A 35 17.49 16.99 -3.69
N ASP A 36 18.70 17.43 -3.31
CA ASP A 36 18.94 17.88 -1.95
C ASP A 36 17.83 18.88 -1.64
N LEU A 37 16.77 18.38 -1.00
CA LEU A 37 15.66 19.20 -0.57
C LEU A 37 16.28 20.30 0.25
N ASP A 38 16.37 21.48 -0.35
CA ASP A 38 16.82 22.69 0.29
C ASP A 38 15.93 22.93 1.52
N ARG A 39 16.33 22.29 2.64
CA ARG A 39 15.70 22.42 3.96
C ARG A 39 15.76 23.86 4.48
N SER A 40 16.30 24.80 3.68
CA SER A 40 16.53 26.19 4.06
C SER A 40 15.35 27.14 3.77
N ARG A 41 14.24 26.67 3.21
CA ARG A 41 13.04 27.48 2.93
C ARG A 41 11.88 27.27 3.88
N THR A 42 12.12 27.24 5.17
CA THR A 42 11.05 27.49 6.12
C THR A 42 10.85 29.01 6.24
N LEU A 43 9.81 29.52 5.60
CA LEU A 43 9.23 30.81 5.96
C LEU A 43 8.82 30.70 7.45
N ARG A 44 9.66 31.20 8.35
CA ARG A 44 9.31 31.24 9.78
C ARG A 44 8.10 32.18 9.92
N PRO A 45 6.94 31.69 10.40
CA PRO A 45 5.82 32.58 10.71
C PRO A 45 6.26 33.60 11.77
N PRO A 46 5.60 34.76 11.82
CA PRO A 46 5.92 35.76 12.82
C PRO A 46 5.80 35.14 14.23
N LEU A 47 6.84 35.22 15.03
CA LEU A 47 6.86 34.83 16.46
C LEU A 47 5.65 35.39 17.23
N ALA A 48 5.15 36.57 16.83
CA ALA A 48 3.97 37.17 17.41
C ALA A 48 2.68 36.34 17.29
N ALA A 49 2.47 35.62 16.19
CA ALA A 49 1.27 34.80 16.01
C ALA A 49 1.27 33.57 16.93
N GLU A 50 2.42 32.94 17.11
CA GLU A 50 2.58 31.80 18.00
C GLU A 50 2.36 32.22 19.46
N SER A 51 3.04 33.29 19.90
CA SER A 51 2.87 33.81 21.27
C SER A 51 1.41 34.23 21.55
N ALA A 52 0.71 34.82 20.57
CA ALA A 52 -0.71 35.15 20.72
C ALA A 52 -1.59 33.88 20.88
N THR A 53 -1.24 32.80 20.17
CA THR A 53 -1.97 31.53 20.27
C THR A 53 -1.67 30.81 21.60
N GLU A 54 -0.44 30.87 22.08
CA GLU A 54 -0.07 30.38 23.42
C GLU A 54 -0.80 31.16 24.53
N GLU A 55 -0.87 32.50 24.43
CA GLU A 55 -1.66 33.32 25.35
C GLU A 55 -3.13 32.94 25.34
N GLN A 56 -3.69 32.60 24.17
CA GLN A 56 -5.07 32.12 24.06
C GLN A 56 -5.25 30.77 24.75
N VAL A 57 -4.32 29.81 24.61
CA VAL A 57 -4.34 28.54 25.32
C VAL A 57 -4.33 28.78 26.83
N HIS A 58 -3.46 29.68 27.32
CA HIS A 58 -3.37 30.00 28.75
C HIS A 58 -4.62 30.72 29.28
N ALA A 59 -5.23 31.57 28.48
CA ALA A 59 -6.48 32.25 28.85
C ALA A 59 -7.65 31.23 28.98
N GLU A 60 -7.77 30.29 28.07
CA GLU A 60 -8.75 29.21 28.16
C GLU A 60 -8.50 28.29 29.34
N GLU A 61 -7.23 27.96 29.64
CA GLU A 61 -6.85 27.20 30.83
C GLU A 61 -7.23 27.92 32.13
N ALA A 62 -7.01 29.23 32.18
CA ALA A 62 -7.35 30.05 33.34
C ALA A 62 -8.88 30.12 33.54
N ALA A 63 -9.66 30.15 32.44
CA ALA A 63 -11.10 30.26 32.47
C ALA A 63 -11.81 28.94 32.79
N ALA A 64 -11.38 27.83 32.19
CA ALA A 64 -12.06 26.54 32.22
C ALA A 64 -11.25 25.42 32.88
N GLY A 65 -10.04 25.70 33.32
CA GLY A 65 -9.10 24.71 33.86
C GLY A 65 -8.36 23.95 32.77
N ALA A 66 -7.32 23.19 33.13
CA ALA A 66 -6.40 22.51 32.20
C ALA A 66 -7.07 21.46 31.25
N TYR A 67 -8.31 21.11 31.50
CA TYR A 67 -9.12 20.16 30.73
C TYR A 67 -10.33 20.79 30.03
N GLY A 68 -10.37 22.12 29.93
CA GLY A 68 -11.47 22.83 29.26
C GLY A 68 -11.59 22.43 27.79
N ALA A 69 -12.83 22.21 27.34
CA ALA A 69 -13.08 21.80 25.94
C ALA A 69 -12.62 22.88 24.93
N GLY A 70 -12.68 24.16 25.29
CA GLY A 70 -12.27 25.30 24.45
C GLY A 70 -10.77 25.34 24.11
N ILE A 71 -9.92 24.58 24.81
CA ILE A 71 -8.46 24.57 24.60
C ILE A 71 -8.06 23.80 23.34
N ALA A 72 -8.91 22.87 22.85
CA ALA A 72 -8.54 22.02 21.71
C ALA A 72 -8.26 22.81 20.43
N ASP A 73 -9.12 23.75 20.07
CA ASP A 73 -8.97 24.56 18.84
C ASP A 73 -7.70 25.46 18.86
N PRO A 74 -7.41 26.21 19.93
CA PRO A 74 -6.14 26.92 20.04
C PRO A 74 -4.91 26.01 19.92
N LEU A 75 -4.93 24.80 20.50
CA LEU A 75 -3.82 23.83 20.37
C LEU A 75 -3.64 23.35 18.92
N ILE A 76 -4.72 23.19 18.16
CA ILE A 76 -4.66 22.82 16.75
C ILE A 76 -4.00 23.97 15.94
N ASN A 77 -4.41 25.19 16.18
CA ASN A 77 -3.83 26.38 15.54
C ASN A 77 -2.34 26.54 15.91
N LEU A 78 -1.98 26.31 17.17
CA LEU A 78 -0.59 26.31 17.63
C LEU A 78 0.24 25.27 16.91
N ALA A 79 -0.28 24.05 16.75
CA ALA A 79 0.41 23.00 16.02
C ALA A 79 0.64 23.37 14.54
N ASP A 80 -0.27 24.11 13.90
CA ASP A 80 -0.08 24.60 12.53
C ASP A 80 1.11 25.56 12.44
N LEU A 81 1.18 26.51 13.33
CA LEU A 81 2.28 27.46 13.39
C LEU A 81 3.63 26.78 13.69
N GLN A 82 3.63 25.79 14.60
CA GLN A 82 4.81 24.99 14.92
C GLN A 82 5.30 24.17 13.72
N LEU A 83 4.39 23.57 12.93
CA LEU A 83 4.75 22.84 11.70
C LEU A 83 5.31 23.78 10.64
N GLU A 84 4.72 24.96 10.42
CA GLU A 84 5.23 25.95 9.48
C GLU A 84 6.64 26.42 9.85
N ARG A 85 6.99 26.42 11.14
CA ARG A 85 8.32 26.76 11.63
C ARG A 85 9.30 25.56 11.54
N GLY A 86 8.80 24.36 11.38
CA GLY A 86 9.58 23.12 11.37
C GLY A 86 9.76 22.48 12.76
N ASP A 87 9.07 22.97 13.79
CA ASP A 87 9.09 22.43 15.15
C ASP A 87 8.11 21.28 15.30
N VAL A 88 8.48 20.15 14.68
CA VAL A 88 7.61 18.97 14.53
C VAL A 88 7.24 18.36 15.88
N ASP A 89 8.19 18.26 16.81
CA ASP A 89 7.96 17.65 18.12
C ASP A 89 6.95 18.46 18.95
N ASP A 90 7.04 19.78 18.91
CA ASP A 90 6.11 20.68 19.61
C ASP A 90 4.71 20.57 18.97
N ALA A 91 4.60 20.55 17.64
CA ALA A 91 3.36 20.35 16.94
C ALA A 91 2.69 19.01 17.28
N VAL A 92 3.47 17.94 17.35
CA VAL A 92 2.99 16.61 17.78
C VAL A 92 2.48 16.68 19.23
N ALA A 93 3.19 17.37 20.13
CA ALA A 93 2.76 17.53 21.52
C ALA A 93 1.42 18.28 21.61
N SER A 94 1.28 19.38 20.86
CA SER A 94 0.05 20.19 20.77
C SER A 94 -1.15 19.37 20.26
N ILE A 95 -0.99 18.61 19.16
CA ILE A 95 -2.07 17.76 18.62
C ILE A 95 -2.41 16.62 19.59
N ARG A 96 -1.44 15.96 20.20
CA ARG A 96 -1.67 14.90 21.19
C ARG A 96 -2.46 15.42 22.39
N ARG A 97 -2.16 16.64 22.84
CA ARG A 97 -2.89 17.30 23.90
C ARG A 97 -4.33 17.61 23.50
N ALA A 98 -4.56 18.11 22.27
CA ALA A 98 -5.90 18.33 21.74
C ALA A 98 -6.71 17.02 21.68
N ILE A 99 -6.12 15.92 21.20
CA ILE A 99 -6.76 14.59 21.22
C ILE A 99 -7.12 14.16 22.66
N GLN A 100 -6.23 14.39 23.62
CA GLN A 100 -6.49 14.06 25.02
C GLN A 100 -7.68 14.86 25.58
N LEU A 101 -7.79 16.13 25.25
CA LEU A 101 -8.93 16.98 25.65
C LEU A 101 -10.25 16.51 25.05
N VAL A 102 -10.27 16.18 23.76
CA VAL A 102 -11.44 15.58 23.10
C VAL A 102 -11.86 14.28 23.80
N ARG A 103 -10.90 13.41 24.13
CA ARG A 103 -11.17 12.15 24.85
C ARG A 103 -11.79 12.36 26.23
N ILE A 104 -11.32 13.37 26.97
CA ILE A 104 -11.82 13.68 28.31
C ILE A 104 -13.24 14.28 28.24
N ASN A 105 -13.47 15.19 27.31
CA ASN A 105 -14.73 15.94 27.23
C ASN A 105 -15.84 15.22 26.47
N GLU A 106 -15.49 14.41 25.45
CA GLU A 106 -16.48 13.79 24.56
C GLU A 106 -16.48 12.24 24.62
N GLY A 107 -15.44 11.67 25.21
CA GLY A 107 -15.31 10.21 25.38
C GLY A 107 -14.15 9.60 24.63
N LEU A 108 -13.74 8.41 25.10
CA LEU A 108 -12.53 7.71 24.66
C LEU A 108 -12.49 7.41 23.16
N TYR A 109 -13.64 7.22 22.54
CA TYR A 109 -13.80 6.87 21.12
C TYR A 109 -14.71 7.88 20.38
N SER A 110 -14.68 9.16 20.78
CA SER A 110 -15.39 10.21 20.05
C SER A 110 -14.83 10.36 18.64
N GLU A 111 -15.72 10.47 17.65
CA GLU A 111 -15.36 10.68 16.24
C GLU A 111 -14.68 12.03 16.00
N SER A 112 -14.85 13.00 16.90
CA SER A 112 -14.15 14.30 16.85
C SER A 112 -12.62 14.15 16.92
N GLN A 113 -12.11 12.98 17.34
CA GLN A 113 -10.67 12.67 17.29
C GLN A 113 -10.18 12.37 15.89
N LEU A 114 -11.04 11.90 14.96
CA LEU A 114 -10.61 11.39 13.65
C LEU A 114 -9.80 12.40 12.81
N PRO A 115 -10.20 13.67 12.69
CA PRO A 115 -9.41 14.66 11.97
C PRO A 115 -8.01 14.86 12.58
N LEU A 116 -7.93 14.89 13.93
CA LEU A 116 -6.68 15.08 14.66
C LEU A 116 -5.75 13.86 14.52
N LEU A 117 -6.31 12.65 14.62
CA LEU A 117 -5.57 11.41 14.41
C LEU A 117 -5.06 11.31 12.97
N ARG A 118 -5.86 11.66 11.97
CA ARG A 118 -5.43 11.68 10.57
C ARG A 118 -4.26 12.65 10.36
N ARG A 119 -4.33 13.82 10.96
CA ARG A 119 -3.25 14.80 10.91
C ARG A 119 -1.97 14.27 11.56
N LEU A 120 -2.09 13.66 12.72
CA LEU A 120 -0.96 13.07 13.44
C LEU A 120 -0.33 11.92 12.64
N ILE A 121 -1.13 11.09 11.96
CA ILE A 121 -0.67 10.07 11.03
C ILE A 121 0.17 10.70 9.90
N GLY A 122 -0.31 11.79 9.29
CA GLY A 122 0.43 12.52 8.26
C GLY A 122 1.79 12.98 8.76
N ILE A 123 1.83 13.67 9.89
CA ILE A 123 3.07 14.18 10.49
C ILE A 123 4.06 13.04 10.77
N TYR A 124 3.62 11.96 11.41
CA TYR A 124 4.49 10.83 11.73
C TYR A 124 5.04 10.13 10.47
N ARG A 125 4.22 9.98 9.45
CA ARG A 125 4.64 9.41 8.16
C ARG A 125 5.69 10.28 7.47
N ASP A 126 5.40 11.57 7.34
CA ASP A 126 6.23 12.51 6.58
C ASP A 126 7.58 12.81 7.27
N HIS A 127 7.66 12.59 8.59
CA HIS A 127 8.87 12.79 9.40
C HIS A 127 9.52 11.49 9.90
N GLY A 128 9.05 10.33 9.45
CA GLY A 128 9.71 9.05 9.77
C GLY A 128 9.49 8.55 11.21
N HIS A 129 8.48 9.01 11.93
CA HIS A 129 8.17 8.60 13.31
C HIS A 129 7.32 7.32 13.34
N TYR A 130 7.88 6.17 12.96
CA TYR A 130 7.13 4.95 12.67
C TYR A 130 6.55 4.21 13.85
N ALA A 131 7.21 4.23 15.00
CA ALA A 131 6.67 3.57 16.19
C ALA A 131 5.34 4.19 16.64
N PRO A 132 5.23 5.53 16.85
CA PRO A 132 3.96 6.15 17.19
C PRO A 132 2.96 6.14 16.01
N LEU A 133 3.40 6.06 14.77
CA LEU A 133 2.52 5.93 13.60
C LEU A 133 1.64 4.69 13.69
N GLY A 134 2.23 3.53 13.98
CA GLY A 134 1.49 2.27 14.13
C GLY A 134 0.42 2.33 15.22
N ASP A 135 0.76 2.88 16.39
CA ASP A 135 -0.19 3.05 17.50
C ASP A 135 -1.33 4.01 17.13
N THR A 136 -1.03 5.06 16.35
CA THR A 136 -2.03 6.04 15.90
C THR A 136 -2.99 5.42 14.90
N TYR A 137 -2.54 4.59 13.96
CA TYR A 137 -3.41 3.83 13.06
C TYR A 137 -4.33 2.87 13.82
N VAL A 138 -3.80 2.15 14.81
CA VAL A 138 -4.61 1.26 15.66
C VAL A 138 -5.68 2.05 16.42
N HIS A 139 -5.32 3.24 16.93
CA HIS A 139 -6.29 4.08 17.63
C HIS A 139 -7.36 4.62 16.67
N TYR A 140 -6.97 5.09 15.49
CA TYR A 140 -7.89 5.54 14.45
C TYR A 140 -8.91 4.46 14.08
N TYR A 141 -8.43 3.24 13.81
CA TYR A 141 -9.29 2.09 13.52
C TYR A 141 -10.27 1.80 14.69
N ARG A 142 -9.79 1.86 15.94
CA ARG A 142 -10.65 1.63 17.12
C ARG A 142 -11.74 2.69 17.26
N VAL A 143 -11.43 3.96 17.01
CA VAL A 143 -12.45 5.03 17.07
C VAL A 143 -13.56 4.76 16.06
N ILE A 144 -13.23 4.36 14.84
CA ILE A 144 -14.21 4.08 13.79
C ILE A 144 -15.05 2.84 14.12
N THR A 145 -14.42 1.77 14.59
CA THR A 145 -15.12 0.47 14.73
C THR A 145 -15.80 0.27 16.08
N THR A 146 -15.54 1.16 17.05
CA THR A 146 -16.20 1.09 18.36
C THR A 146 -17.62 1.61 18.26
N GLY A 147 -18.56 0.84 18.78
CA GLY A 147 -19.99 1.20 18.75
C GLY A 147 -20.79 0.60 17.58
N GLY A 148 -20.14 -0.18 16.70
CA GLY A 148 -20.82 -0.91 15.62
C GLY A 148 -21.42 -0.03 14.53
N LYS A 149 -20.95 1.21 14.41
CA LYS A 149 -21.33 2.10 13.30
C LYS A 149 -20.73 1.61 12.00
N PRO A 150 -21.42 1.80 10.86
CA PRO A 150 -20.85 1.49 9.55
C PRO A 150 -19.66 2.40 9.25
N VAL A 151 -18.67 1.86 8.59
CA VAL A 151 -17.52 2.64 8.09
C VAL A 151 -17.99 3.60 7.01
N GLN A 152 -17.59 4.87 7.12
CA GLN A 152 -17.94 5.91 6.16
C GLN A 152 -16.88 6.00 5.05
N SER A 153 -17.29 6.38 3.83
CA SER A 153 -16.41 6.45 2.66
C SER A 153 -15.19 7.35 2.87
N GLU A 154 -15.34 8.47 3.58
CA GLU A 154 -14.22 9.38 3.88
C GLU A 154 -13.17 8.81 4.84
N GLN A 155 -13.49 7.74 5.57
CA GLN A 155 -12.57 7.06 6.48
C GLN A 155 -11.72 6.00 5.76
N LEU A 156 -12.20 5.53 4.62
CA LEU A 156 -11.60 4.41 3.89
C LEU A 156 -10.14 4.65 3.45
N PRO A 157 -9.73 5.82 2.93
CA PRO A 157 -8.34 6.03 2.53
C PRO A 157 -7.36 5.79 3.69
N THR A 158 -7.63 6.33 4.88
CA THR A 158 -6.75 6.14 6.05
C THR A 158 -6.76 4.69 6.54
N LEU A 159 -7.89 3.98 6.41
CA LEU A 159 -7.95 2.55 6.74
C LEU A 159 -7.17 1.68 5.74
N LEU A 160 -7.19 2.03 4.46
CA LEU A 160 -6.36 1.37 3.44
C LEU A 160 -4.87 1.62 3.67
N GLU A 161 -4.48 2.84 4.06
CA GLU A 161 -3.11 3.16 4.50
C GLU A 161 -2.71 2.32 5.71
N TYR A 162 -3.59 2.16 6.70
CA TYR A 162 -3.34 1.29 7.85
C TYR A 162 -3.11 -0.17 7.44
N LEU A 163 -3.94 -0.70 6.53
CA LEU A 163 -3.76 -2.05 6.02
C LEU A 163 -2.45 -2.21 5.24
N GLN A 164 -2.06 -1.20 4.48
CA GLN A 164 -0.76 -1.16 3.80
C GLN A 164 0.39 -1.13 4.83
N TRP A 165 0.27 -0.33 5.87
CA TRP A 165 1.24 -0.27 6.97
C TRP A 165 1.44 -1.64 7.65
N GLU A 166 0.37 -2.35 7.96
CA GLU A 166 0.46 -3.71 8.53
C GLU A 166 1.18 -4.68 7.56
N ARG A 167 0.94 -4.58 6.26
CA ARG A 167 1.67 -5.36 5.25
C ARG A 167 3.16 -5.00 5.18
N GLN A 168 3.51 -3.74 5.39
CA GLN A 168 4.90 -3.30 5.44
C GLN A 168 5.63 -3.83 6.69
N LEU A 169 4.98 -3.81 7.83
CA LEU A 169 5.52 -4.41 9.05
C LEU A 169 5.71 -5.93 8.90
N TYR A 170 4.82 -6.61 8.20
CA TYR A 170 5.02 -8.00 7.82
C TYR A 170 6.29 -8.21 7.00
N ALA A 171 6.65 -7.29 6.13
CA ALA A 171 7.83 -7.36 5.28
C ALA A 171 9.16 -7.15 6.02
N THR A 172 9.13 -6.64 7.24
CA THR A 172 10.34 -6.41 8.05
C THR A 172 10.94 -7.74 8.47
N ARG A 173 12.16 -8.06 7.99
CA ARG A 173 12.79 -9.39 8.02
C ARG A 173 13.07 -9.96 9.43
N ASN A 174 13.17 -9.13 10.45
CA ASN A 174 13.71 -9.50 11.78
C ASN A 174 12.68 -9.49 12.91
N SER A 175 11.38 -9.48 12.59
CA SER A 175 10.36 -9.44 13.64
C SER A 175 9.71 -10.80 13.85
N ASP A 176 9.78 -11.34 15.07
CA ASP A 176 9.02 -12.52 15.49
C ASP A 176 7.51 -12.32 15.34
N THR A 177 7.08 -11.06 15.23
CA THR A 177 5.67 -10.66 15.11
C THR A 177 5.21 -10.47 13.65
N ARG A 178 6.08 -10.68 12.65
CA ARG A 178 5.74 -10.40 11.25
C ARG A 178 4.45 -11.07 10.80
N ARG A 179 4.24 -12.34 11.17
CA ARG A 179 3.01 -13.08 10.80
C ARG A 179 1.77 -12.54 11.47
N ALA A 180 1.91 -12.03 12.69
CA ALA A 180 0.82 -11.36 13.40
C ALA A 180 0.35 -10.11 12.64
N HIS A 181 1.26 -9.36 12.02
CA HIS A 181 0.91 -8.21 11.18
C HIS A 181 0.14 -8.64 9.92
N LEU A 182 0.57 -9.69 9.24
CA LEU A 182 -0.16 -10.22 8.07
C LEU A 182 -1.57 -10.71 8.44
N LEU A 183 -1.69 -11.45 9.55
CA LEU A 183 -2.98 -11.91 10.05
C LEU A 183 -3.88 -10.75 10.46
N ARG A 184 -3.31 -9.69 11.07
CA ARG A 184 -4.05 -8.49 11.43
C ARG A 184 -4.54 -7.75 10.18
N ALA A 185 -3.68 -7.56 9.17
CA ALA A 185 -4.09 -6.97 7.90
C ALA A 185 -5.25 -7.75 7.25
N TYR A 186 -5.14 -9.08 7.23
CA TYR A 186 -6.18 -9.96 6.69
C TYR A 186 -7.51 -9.85 7.47
N ASP A 187 -7.47 -9.93 8.80
CA ASP A 187 -8.67 -9.91 9.66
C ASP A 187 -9.34 -8.53 9.65
N THR A 188 -8.54 -7.46 9.73
CA THR A 188 -9.03 -6.08 9.68
C THR A 188 -9.72 -5.82 8.35
N ASN A 189 -9.09 -6.16 7.24
CA ASN A 189 -9.68 -5.98 5.90
C ASN A 189 -10.98 -6.80 5.75
N LYS A 190 -10.96 -8.07 6.20
CA LYS A 190 -12.17 -8.90 6.21
C LYS A 190 -13.29 -8.26 7.02
N SER A 191 -12.99 -7.66 8.18
CA SER A 191 -13.97 -6.97 9.02
C SER A 191 -14.52 -5.73 8.32
N LEU A 192 -13.68 -4.95 7.65
CA LEU A 192 -14.10 -3.76 6.89
C LEU A 192 -15.04 -4.14 5.74
N LEU A 193 -14.73 -5.18 4.97
CA LEU A 193 -15.62 -5.71 3.92
C LEU A 193 -17.00 -6.13 4.45
N GLN A 194 -17.11 -6.50 5.73
CA GLN A 194 -18.38 -6.87 6.36
C GLN A 194 -19.12 -5.68 6.95
N GLN A 195 -18.41 -4.61 7.31
CA GLN A 195 -18.98 -3.43 7.99
C GLN A 195 -19.37 -2.30 7.04
N ILE A 196 -18.84 -2.30 5.83
CA ILE A 196 -19.24 -1.33 4.83
C ILE A 196 -20.64 -1.68 4.32
N HIS A 197 -21.61 -0.82 4.63
CA HIS A 197 -22.99 -1.01 4.20
C HIS A 197 -23.23 -0.26 2.91
N ASP A 198 -23.81 -0.95 1.93
CA ASP A 198 -24.13 -0.39 0.60
C ASP A 198 -22.95 0.40 -0.02
N PRO A 199 -21.78 -0.26 -0.14
CA PRO A 199 -20.60 0.40 -0.65
C PRO A 199 -20.82 0.81 -2.10
N GLY A 200 -20.33 1.98 -2.47
CA GLY A 200 -20.09 2.27 -3.88
C GLY A 200 -19.18 1.21 -4.50
N ALA A 201 -19.26 1.04 -5.81
CA ALA A 201 -18.41 0.04 -6.48
C ALA A 201 -16.92 0.28 -6.22
N ASP A 202 -16.48 1.54 -6.16
CA ASP A 202 -15.08 1.92 -5.96
C ASP A 202 -14.57 1.58 -4.55
N GLU A 203 -15.40 1.77 -3.53
CA GLU A 203 -15.04 1.42 -2.13
C GLU A 203 -14.90 -0.10 -1.98
N PHE A 204 -15.86 -0.85 -2.52
CA PHE A 204 -15.78 -2.32 -2.48
C PHE A 204 -14.56 -2.83 -3.23
N VAL A 205 -14.32 -2.35 -4.45
CA VAL A 205 -13.15 -2.73 -5.26
C VAL A 205 -11.85 -2.43 -4.52
N SER A 206 -11.72 -1.26 -3.89
CA SER A 206 -10.52 -0.87 -3.13
C SER A 206 -10.25 -1.82 -1.98
N LEU A 207 -11.26 -2.19 -1.20
CA LEU A 207 -11.14 -3.16 -0.10
C LEU A 207 -10.89 -4.58 -0.62
N ALA A 208 -11.55 -4.99 -1.69
CA ALA A 208 -11.37 -6.30 -2.30
C ALA A 208 -9.94 -6.46 -2.83
N MET A 209 -9.38 -5.45 -3.50
CA MET A 209 -8.00 -5.44 -3.97
C MET A 209 -7.01 -5.44 -2.81
N SER A 210 -7.27 -4.67 -1.75
CA SER A 210 -6.46 -4.72 -0.52
C SER A 210 -6.48 -6.11 0.11
N GLN A 211 -7.63 -6.80 0.11
CA GLN A 211 -7.73 -8.18 0.60
C GLN A 211 -7.02 -9.19 -0.32
N LEU A 212 -7.06 -8.96 -1.62
CA LEU A 212 -6.31 -9.77 -2.58
C LEU A 212 -4.80 -9.69 -2.32
N HIS A 213 -4.27 -8.51 -1.98
CA HIS A 213 -2.88 -8.35 -1.56
C HIS A 213 -2.55 -9.20 -0.33
N ASN A 214 -3.42 -9.22 0.68
CA ASN A 214 -3.23 -10.07 1.85
C ASN A 214 -3.24 -11.56 1.47
N LEU A 215 -4.09 -11.97 0.53
CA LEU A 215 -4.17 -13.36 0.07
C LEU A 215 -2.92 -13.80 -0.70
N TYR A 216 -2.35 -12.93 -1.54
CA TYR A 216 -1.05 -13.20 -2.19
C TYR A 216 0.05 -13.44 -1.16
N LEU A 217 0.14 -12.57 -0.14
CA LEU A 217 1.13 -12.70 0.92
C LEU A 217 0.92 -13.96 1.75
N VAL A 218 -0.31 -14.28 2.11
CA VAL A 218 -0.65 -15.52 2.85
C VAL A 218 -0.29 -16.76 2.06
N LEU A 219 -0.57 -16.80 0.76
CA LEU A 219 -0.22 -17.94 -0.10
C LEU A 219 1.29 -18.09 -0.31
N GLY A 220 2.04 -16.98 -0.27
CA GLY A 220 3.51 -16.97 -0.35
C GLY A 220 4.19 -17.39 0.94
N GLU A 221 3.51 -17.35 2.10
CA GLU A 221 4.11 -17.66 3.40
C GLU A 221 4.30 -19.17 3.59
N ARG A 222 5.46 -19.56 4.13
CA ARG A 222 5.75 -20.95 4.46
C ARG A 222 5.63 -21.15 5.98
N PRO A 223 4.73 -22.01 6.46
CA PRO A 223 4.64 -22.33 7.88
C PRO A 223 5.95 -22.94 8.38
N ILE A 224 6.38 -22.53 9.57
CA ILE A 224 7.58 -23.06 10.22
C ILE A 224 7.13 -23.96 11.35
N ALA A 225 7.42 -25.27 11.23
CA ALA A 225 7.26 -26.18 12.35
C ALA A 225 8.31 -25.89 13.43
N THR A 226 7.90 -25.89 14.69
CA THR A 226 8.82 -25.85 15.83
C THR A 226 9.69 -27.10 15.90
N LEU A 227 10.77 -27.07 16.70
CA LEU A 227 11.65 -28.23 16.91
C LEU A 227 10.94 -29.51 17.37
N GLY A 228 9.70 -29.41 17.90
CA GLY A 228 8.83 -30.49 18.27
C GLY A 228 7.83 -30.94 17.20
N GLY A 229 7.86 -30.32 16.00
CA GLY A 229 6.93 -30.65 14.92
C GLY A 229 5.54 -29.99 15.08
N GLU A 230 5.30 -29.24 16.16
CA GLU A 230 4.05 -28.54 16.39
C GLU A 230 4.09 -27.16 15.72
N LEU A 231 2.96 -26.77 15.11
CA LEU A 231 2.78 -25.46 14.51
C LEU A 231 2.27 -24.46 15.56
N GLY A 232 2.85 -23.29 15.58
CA GLY A 232 2.33 -22.17 16.38
C GLY A 232 0.90 -21.78 15.98
N ARG A 233 0.22 -21.04 16.84
CA ARG A 233 -1.17 -20.59 16.59
C ARG A 233 -1.30 -19.81 15.27
N ASP A 234 -0.36 -18.92 14.98
CA ASP A 234 -0.37 -18.10 13.77
C ASP A 234 -0.12 -18.95 12.53
N ASP A 235 0.79 -19.94 12.59
CA ASP A 235 1.02 -20.88 11.50
C ASP A 235 -0.20 -21.73 11.20
N GLN A 236 -0.91 -22.21 12.23
CA GLN A 236 -2.16 -22.95 12.07
C GLN A 236 -3.24 -22.08 11.38
N ARG A 237 -3.35 -20.81 11.77
CA ARG A 237 -4.27 -19.87 11.14
C ARG A 237 -3.91 -19.59 9.69
N LEU A 238 -2.62 -19.33 9.40
CA LEU A 238 -2.14 -19.13 8.04
C LEU A 238 -2.48 -20.32 7.14
N LEU A 239 -2.21 -21.54 7.58
CA LEU A 239 -2.58 -22.77 6.86
C LEU A 239 -4.09 -22.85 6.60
N ALA A 240 -4.91 -22.51 7.58
CA ALA A 240 -6.36 -22.50 7.42
C ALA A 240 -6.82 -21.49 6.36
N ILE A 241 -6.20 -20.30 6.32
CA ILE A 241 -6.49 -19.28 5.31
C ILE A 241 -5.97 -19.73 3.94
N GLN A 242 -4.76 -20.29 3.85
CA GLN A 242 -4.17 -20.76 2.59
C GLN A 242 -5.06 -21.77 1.86
N ARG A 243 -5.69 -22.69 2.59
CA ARG A 243 -6.60 -23.71 2.00
C ARG A 243 -7.79 -23.12 1.26
N ILE A 244 -8.22 -21.92 1.61
CA ILE A 244 -9.39 -21.24 1.03
C ILE A 244 -9.03 -20.02 0.20
N ALA A 245 -7.77 -19.62 0.20
CA ALA A 245 -7.31 -18.33 -0.34
C ALA A 245 -7.58 -18.21 -1.85
N GLU A 246 -7.26 -19.25 -2.65
CA GLU A 246 -7.52 -19.27 -4.09
C GLU A 246 -9.00 -18.95 -4.39
N GLY A 247 -9.90 -19.72 -3.77
CA GLY A 247 -11.33 -19.56 -3.99
C GLY A 247 -11.89 -18.24 -3.43
N LYS A 248 -11.28 -17.70 -2.36
CA LYS A 248 -11.66 -16.38 -1.83
C LYS A 248 -11.25 -15.24 -2.76
N GLY A 249 -10.00 -15.24 -3.22
CA GLY A 249 -9.52 -14.21 -4.13
C GLY A 249 -10.31 -14.19 -5.44
N ARG A 250 -10.59 -15.37 -6.00
CA ARG A 250 -11.45 -15.49 -7.18
C ARG A 250 -12.83 -14.89 -6.95
N ARG A 251 -13.51 -15.25 -5.85
CA ARG A 251 -14.86 -14.72 -5.54
C ARG A 251 -14.86 -13.22 -5.36
N LEU A 252 -13.89 -12.65 -4.66
CA LEU A 252 -13.77 -11.20 -4.53
C LEU A 252 -13.67 -10.50 -5.88
N LEU A 253 -12.88 -11.03 -6.80
CA LEU A 253 -12.74 -10.47 -8.15
C LEU A 253 -14.01 -10.67 -8.98
N GLU A 254 -14.69 -11.81 -8.87
CA GLU A 254 -15.98 -12.05 -9.50
C GLU A 254 -17.07 -11.08 -8.97
N GLU A 255 -17.07 -10.77 -7.67
CA GLU A 255 -17.94 -9.77 -7.05
C GLU A 255 -17.62 -8.35 -7.55
N CYS A 256 -16.34 -7.98 -7.66
CA CYS A 256 -15.93 -6.71 -8.27
C CYS A 256 -16.42 -6.59 -9.73
N ILE A 257 -16.26 -7.66 -10.52
CA ILE A 257 -16.72 -7.71 -11.91
C ILE A 257 -18.24 -7.50 -12.00
N ALA A 258 -19.00 -8.16 -11.12
CA ALA A 258 -20.46 -8.03 -11.09
C ALA A 258 -20.90 -6.61 -10.71
N LEU A 259 -20.24 -5.99 -9.73
CA LEU A 259 -20.53 -4.61 -9.33
C LEU A 259 -20.21 -3.59 -10.42
N LEU A 260 -19.21 -3.87 -11.25
CA LEU A 260 -18.78 -2.99 -12.33
C LEU A 260 -19.46 -3.29 -13.67
N GLU A 261 -20.50 -4.15 -13.73
CA GLU A 261 -21.15 -4.54 -14.98
C GLU A 261 -21.70 -3.34 -15.79
N SER A 262 -22.15 -2.30 -15.09
CA SER A 262 -22.63 -1.05 -15.69
C SER A 262 -21.57 0.04 -15.83
N SER A 263 -20.33 -0.22 -15.43
CA SER A 263 -19.22 0.72 -15.49
C SER A 263 -18.58 0.75 -16.89
N PRO A 264 -17.76 1.76 -17.21
CA PRO A 264 -17.05 1.81 -18.46
C PRO A 264 -16.29 0.52 -18.79
N PRO A 265 -16.24 0.07 -20.05
CA PRO A 265 -15.60 -1.21 -20.43
C PRO A 265 -14.14 -1.33 -19.95
N ARG A 266 -13.42 -0.21 -19.86
CA ARG A 266 -12.04 -0.18 -19.34
C ARG A 266 -11.96 -0.63 -17.89
N GLN A 267 -12.84 -0.15 -17.01
CA GLN A 267 -12.86 -0.55 -15.59
C GLN A 267 -13.21 -2.04 -15.45
N GLN A 268 -14.16 -2.53 -16.25
CA GLN A 268 -14.46 -3.95 -16.28
C GLN A 268 -13.25 -4.77 -16.76
N ALA A 269 -12.56 -4.30 -17.80
CA ALA A 269 -11.37 -4.96 -18.34
C ALA A 269 -10.24 -5.09 -17.30
N ASP A 270 -10.05 -4.04 -16.47
CA ASP A 270 -9.09 -4.09 -15.37
C ASP A 270 -9.36 -5.27 -14.42
N MET A 271 -10.61 -5.45 -13.99
CA MET A 271 -10.97 -6.56 -13.09
C MET A 271 -10.81 -7.93 -13.74
N TYR A 272 -11.13 -8.07 -15.03
CA TYR A 272 -10.87 -9.31 -15.75
C TYR A 272 -9.37 -9.59 -15.92
N ARG A 273 -8.54 -8.56 -16.06
CA ARG A 273 -7.08 -8.70 -16.07
C ARG A 273 -6.57 -9.17 -14.70
N GLU A 274 -7.02 -8.55 -13.61
CA GLU A 274 -6.67 -8.95 -12.24
C GLU A 274 -7.13 -10.39 -11.94
N LEU A 275 -8.32 -10.79 -12.42
CA LEU A 275 -8.79 -12.17 -12.31
C LEU A 275 -7.88 -13.12 -13.09
N GLY A 276 -7.44 -12.72 -14.28
CA GLY A 276 -6.49 -13.48 -15.07
C GLY A 276 -5.15 -13.65 -14.36
N ASP A 277 -4.62 -12.58 -13.78
CA ASP A 277 -3.36 -12.59 -13.00
C ASP A 277 -3.47 -13.49 -11.77
N TRP A 278 -4.56 -13.39 -11.01
CA TRP A 278 -4.84 -14.26 -9.86
C TRP A 278 -4.90 -15.73 -10.24
N LEU A 279 -5.62 -16.06 -11.31
CA LEU A 279 -5.76 -17.43 -11.80
C LEU A 279 -4.44 -17.98 -12.34
N LEU A 280 -3.69 -17.17 -13.08
CA LEU A 280 -2.37 -17.57 -13.61
C LEU A 280 -1.38 -17.85 -12.48
N TRP A 281 -1.36 -16.96 -11.47
CA TRP A 281 -0.50 -17.10 -10.30
C TRP A 281 -0.82 -18.37 -9.50
N ASN A 282 -2.10 -18.78 -9.46
CA ASN A 282 -2.58 -20.02 -8.83
C ASN A 282 -2.54 -21.23 -9.77
N GLU A 283 -1.74 -21.18 -10.84
CA GLU A 283 -1.51 -22.31 -11.75
C GLU A 283 -2.77 -22.77 -12.54
N ARG A 284 -3.67 -21.82 -12.86
CA ARG A 284 -4.90 -22.03 -13.65
C ARG A 284 -4.82 -21.36 -15.03
N PRO A 285 -3.82 -21.70 -15.89
CA PRO A 285 -3.56 -20.93 -17.11
C PRO A 285 -4.72 -20.94 -18.12
N ARG A 286 -5.51 -22.03 -18.18
CA ARG A 286 -6.66 -22.09 -19.13
C ARG A 286 -7.75 -21.09 -18.75
N THR A 287 -8.11 -21.04 -17.47
CA THR A 287 -9.14 -20.10 -16.95
C THR A 287 -8.60 -18.67 -16.95
N ALA A 288 -7.31 -18.48 -16.65
CA ALA A 288 -6.65 -17.18 -16.77
C ALA A 288 -6.77 -16.63 -18.20
N LEU A 289 -6.51 -17.44 -19.21
CA LEU A 289 -6.62 -17.04 -20.62
C LEU A 289 -8.05 -16.60 -20.98
N GLN A 290 -9.07 -17.25 -20.44
CA GLN A 290 -10.48 -16.84 -20.64
C GLN A 290 -10.73 -15.44 -20.07
N ALA A 291 -10.25 -15.17 -18.84
CA ALA A 291 -10.36 -13.86 -18.22
C ALA A 291 -9.65 -12.78 -19.03
N TYR A 292 -8.42 -13.02 -19.47
CA TYR A 292 -7.68 -12.09 -20.32
C TYR A 292 -8.36 -11.87 -21.67
N THR A 293 -8.92 -12.91 -22.30
CA THR A 293 -9.67 -12.75 -23.55
C THR A 293 -10.87 -11.81 -23.38
N ARG A 294 -11.54 -11.91 -22.21
CA ARG A 294 -12.65 -10.98 -21.93
C ARG A 294 -12.14 -9.55 -21.70
N ALA A 295 -11.03 -9.36 -20.97
CA ALA A 295 -10.38 -8.05 -20.80
C ALA A 295 -10.01 -7.44 -22.17
N ILE A 296 -9.40 -8.23 -23.05
CA ILE A 296 -9.02 -7.80 -24.40
C ILE A 296 -10.25 -7.36 -25.21
N SER A 297 -11.36 -8.12 -25.15
CA SER A 297 -12.62 -7.76 -25.84
C SER A 297 -13.14 -6.41 -25.36
N LEU A 298 -13.22 -6.20 -24.05
CA LEU A 298 -13.69 -4.96 -23.43
C LEU A 298 -12.81 -3.75 -23.81
N MET A 299 -11.47 -3.93 -23.82
CA MET A 299 -10.55 -2.87 -24.22
C MET A 299 -10.67 -2.51 -25.70
N ARG A 300 -10.96 -3.51 -26.58
CA ARG A 300 -11.25 -3.26 -28.00
C ARG A 300 -12.56 -2.51 -28.18
N GLU A 301 -13.58 -2.86 -27.41
CA GLU A 301 -14.86 -2.14 -27.36
C GLU A 301 -14.68 -0.68 -26.91
N ALA A 302 -13.79 -0.43 -25.94
CA ALA A 302 -13.43 0.91 -25.49
C ALA A 302 -12.54 1.70 -26.46
N GLY A 303 -12.04 1.08 -27.54
CA GLY A 303 -11.12 1.70 -28.48
C GLY A 303 -9.71 1.97 -27.93
N ALA A 304 -9.37 1.42 -26.77
CA ALA A 304 -8.12 1.67 -26.03
C ALA A 304 -6.97 0.77 -26.52
N LYS A 305 -6.55 0.92 -27.78
CA LYS A 305 -5.57 0.05 -28.45
C LYS A 305 -4.18 0.15 -27.84
N GLU A 306 -3.70 1.36 -27.55
CA GLU A 306 -2.37 1.60 -27.00
C GLU A 306 -2.23 1.00 -25.60
N GLU A 307 -3.24 1.20 -24.76
CA GLU A 307 -3.28 0.65 -23.42
C GLU A 307 -3.42 -0.89 -23.45
N LEU A 308 -4.18 -1.44 -24.37
CA LEU A 308 -4.26 -2.88 -24.57
C LEU A 308 -2.90 -3.47 -24.93
N ALA A 309 -2.15 -2.80 -25.79
CA ALA A 309 -0.77 -3.21 -26.14
C ALA A 309 0.14 -3.19 -24.90
N SER A 310 0.08 -2.14 -24.11
CA SER A 310 0.88 -2.04 -22.86
C SER A 310 0.56 -3.15 -21.85
N TRP A 311 -0.67 -3.66 -21.85
CA TRP A 311 -1.07 -4.73 -20.95
C TRP A 311 -0.61 -6.12 -21.38
N PHE A 312 -0.62 -6.41 -22.68
CA PHE A 312 -0.53 -7.79 -23.17
C PHE A 312 0.54 -8.05 -24.22
N ASP A 313 1.10 -7.03 -24.85
CA ASP A 313 2.17 -7.20 -25.85
C ASP A 313 3.55 -7.45 -25.23
N GLU A 314 3.72 -7.06 -23.95
CA GLU A 314 4.90 -7.35 -23.17
C GLU A 314 4.58 -8.24 -21.95
N PRO A 315 5.55 -9.03 -21.48
CA PRO A 315 5.38 -9.75 -20.25
C PRO A 315 5.30 -8.80 -19.06
N ALA A 316 4.31 -9.02 -18.18
CA ALA A 316 4.15 -8.26 -16.95
C ALA A 316 4.53 -9.10 -15.73
N GLU A 317 5.19 -8.47 -14.79
CA GLU A 317 5.60 -9.11 -13.55
C GLU A 317 4.39 -9.29 -12.63
N LEU A 318 4.22 -10.51 -12.09
CA LEU A 318 3.24 -10.83 -11.07
C LEU A 318 3.88 -10.79 -9.67
N PRO A 319 3.10 -10.71 -8.58
CA PRO A 319 3.64 -10.77 -7.23
C PRO A 319 4.51 -12.00 -7.02
N ALA A 320 5.66 -11.85 -6.36
CA ALA A 320 6.54 -12.97 -6.06
C ALA A 320 5.86 -13.98 -5.13
N LYS A 321 6.07 -15.29 -5.36
CA LYS A 321 5.53 -16.36 -4.47
C LYS A 321 6.10 -16.33 -3.06
N GLN A 322 7.26 -15.67 -2.87
CA GLN A 322 7.85 -15.38 -1.56
C GLN A 322 7.88 -13.88 -1.37
N ALA A 323 6.70 -13.30 -1.34
CA ALA A 323 6.54 -11.88 -1.24
C ALA A 323 7.17 -11.34 0.04
N LEU A 324 8.25 -10.60 -0.11
CA LEU A 324 8.82 -9.76 0.93
C LEU A 324 8.53 -8.32 0.52
N TRP A 325 7.66 -7.68 1.27
CA TRP A 325 7.41 -6.27 1.11
C TRP A 325 8.53 -5.51 1.78
N SER A 326 9.23 -4.65 1.05
CA SER A 326 10.23 -3.79 1.66
C SER A 326 9.59 -2.68 2.47
N PRO A 327 10.13 -2.37 3.66
CA PRO A 327 9.68 -1.23 4.44
C PRO A 327 9.86 0.07 3.65
N ILE A 328 9.04 1.08 3.96
CA ILE A 328 9.03 2.41 3.33
C ILE A 328 10.40 3.13 3.47
N HIS A 329 11.30 2.62 4.30
CA HIS A 329 12.55 3.30 4.65
C HIS A 329 13.74 2.74 3.92
N GLU A 330 14.14 3.48 2.93
CA GLU A 330 15.48 3.51 2.41
C GLU A 330 16.20 4.73 3.00
N GLU A 331 16.61 4.68 4.25
CA GLU A 331 17.47 5.74 4.78
C GLU A 331 18.75 5.14 5.36
N ASN A 332 19.69 4.84 4.48
CA ASN A 332 21.09 4.71 4.89
C ASN A 332 22.02 5.61 4.07
N GLY A 333 21.52 6.67 3.44
CA GLY A 333 22.34 7.68 2.75
C GLY A 333 23.22 7.12 1.62
N ARG A 334 22.94 5.89 1.15
CA ARG A 334 23.62 5.29 -0.01
C ARG A 334 22.77 5.48 -1.25
N GLU A 335 23.39 5.91 -2.32
CA GLU A 335 22.72 5.99 -3.61
C GLU A 335 22.16 4.63 -4.01
N PRO A 336 20.90 4.55 -4.44
CA PRO A 336 20.30 3.30 -4.87
C PRO A 336 20.99 2.82 -6.16
N VAL A 337 21.43 1.57 -6.14
CA VAL A 337 22.08 0.96 -7.30
C VAL A 337 21.03 0.47 -8.27
N VAL A 338 21.09 1.00 -9.49
CA VAL A 338 20.26 0.56 -10.61
C VAL A 338 21.05 -0.42 -11.46
N VAL A 339 20.49 -1.60 -11.71
CA VAL A 339 21.08 -2.62 -12.56
C VAL A 339 20.22 -2.85 -13.80
N GLU A 340 20.87 -3.06 -14.94
CA GLU A 340 20.18 -3.47 -16.15
C GLU A 340 20.06 -5.00 -16.19
N ALA A 341 18.87 -5.49 -16.47
CA ALA A 341 18.62 -6.92 -16.65
C ALA A 341 17.91 -7.19 -17.99
N SER A 342 18.47 -8.12 -18.75
CA SER A 342 17.82 -8.59 -19.96
C SER A 342 17.50 -10.08 -19.87
N TYR A 343 16.29 -10.47 -20.30
CA TYR A 343 15.77 -11.82 -20.15
C TYR A 343 14.65 -12.10 -21.16
N GLU A 344 14.28 -13.38 -21.25
CA GLU A 344 13.13 -13.84 -22.02
C GLU A 344 12.09 -14.43 -21.07
N VAL A 345 10.80 -14.21 -21.38
CA VAL A 345 9.70 -14.83 -20.66
C VAL A 345 9.04 -15.89 -21.53
N SER A 346 9.00 -17.11 -21.03
CA SER A 346 8.35 -18.23 -21.70
C SER A 346 6.83 -18.09 -21.69
N ARG A 347 6.12 -18.81 -22.57
CA ARG A 347 4.65 -18.88 -22.55
C ARG A 347 4.04 -19.43 -21.24
N LYS A 348 4.88 -19.94 -20.33
CA LYS A 348 4.45 -20.36 -18.98
C LYS A 348 4.69 -19.29 -17.93
N GLY A 349 5.22 -18.11 -18.30
CA GLY A 349 5.59 -17.06 -17.35
C GLY A 349 6.92 -17.26 -16.63
N GLU A 350 7.74 -18.24 -17.07
CA GLU A 350 9.06 -18.51 -16.51
C GLU A 350 10.10 -17.59 -17.15
N VAL A 351 10.96 -17.03 -16.35
CA VAL A 351 12.07 -16.19 -16.82
C VAL A 351 13.26 -17.05 -17.23
N ARG A 352 13.82 -16.78 -18.40
CA ARG A 352 14.94 -17.52 -18.99
C ARG A 352 16.01 -16.59 -19.54
N LYS A 353 17.22 -17.10 -19.69
CA LYS A 353 18.36 -16.39 -20.28
C LYS A 353 18.62 -15.02 -19.61
N VAL A 354 18.53 -14.98 -18.29
CA VAL A 354 18.76 -13.77 -17.51
C VAL A 354 20.22 -13.37 -17.58
N VAL A 355 20.47 -12.17 -18.06
CA VAL A 355 21.76 -11.49 -18.03
C VAL A 355 21.54 -10.19 -17.27
N VAL A 356 22.33 -9.96 -16.22
CA VAL A 356 22.28 -8.74 -15.42
C VAL A 356 23.64 -8.09 -15.48
N SER A 357 23.69 -6.80 -15.76
CA SER A 357 24.87 -5.98 -15.78
C SER A 357 24.73 -4.85 -14.75
N SER A 358 25.80 -4.59 -14.01
CA SER A 358 25.96 -3.42 -13.17
C SER A 358 26.95 -2.46 -13.80
N ALA A 359 26.86 -1.19 -13.46
CA ALA A 359 27.82 -0.19 -13.95
C ALA A 359 29.17 -0.27 -13.24
N ASP A 360 29.26 -0.95 -12.09
CA ASP A 360 30.43 -1.05 -11.23
C ASP A 360 30.66 -2.50 -10.76
N ASP A 361 31.92 -2.96 -10.79
CA ASP A 361 32.32 -4.30 -10.33
C ASP A 361 32.02 -4.52 -8.83
N ASP A 362 32.05 -3.47 -8.02
CA ASP A 362 31.71 -3.53 -6.57
C ASP A 362 30.23 -3.83 -6.32
N GLN A 363 29.38 -3.82 -7.36
CA GLN A 363 27.94 -4.03 -7.29
C GLN A 363 27.49 -5.40 -7.80
N ASP A 364 28.42 -6.28 -8.14
CA ASP A 364 28.13 -7.63 -8.68
C ASP A 364 27.21 -8.49 -7.81
N TRP A 365 27.25 -8.30 -6.48
CA TRP A 365 26.38 -9.03 -5.57
C TRP A 365 24.89 -8.61 -5.74
N GLN A 366 24.63 -7.32 -5.99
CA GLN A 366 23.28 -6.79 -6.22
C GLN A 366 22.72 -7.30 -7.55
N ALA A 367 23.54 -7.25 -8.61
CA ALA A 367 23.22 -7.81 -9.91
C ALA A 367 22.90 -9.32 -9.80
N SER A 368 23.74 -10.07 -9.09
CA SER A 368 23.54 -11.50 -8.83
C SER A 368 22.24 -11.78 -8.06
N ARG A 369 21.92 -10.93 -7.07
CA ARG A 369 20.70 -11.04 -6.27
C ARG A 369 19.47 -10.78 -7.13
N ILE A 370 19.44 -9.69 -7.89
CA ILE A 370 18.34 -9.37 -8.82
C ILE A 370 18.16 -10.49 -9.84
N GLY A 371 19.24 -10.99 -10.42
CA GLY A 371 19.20 -12.11 -11.37
C GLY A 371 18.57 -13.38 -10.78
N ARG A 372 18.80 -13.67 -9.49
CA ARG A 372 18.16 -14.78 -8.78
C ARG A 372 16.67 -14.53 -8.58
N MET A 373 16.33 -13.34 -8.09
CA MET A 373 14.94 -12.94 -7.84
C MET A 373 14.10 -12.96 -9.12
N LEU A 374 14.65 -12.48 -10.23
CA LEU A 374 13.99 -12.55 -11.53
C LEU A 374 13.70 -13.99 -11.96
N ARG A 375 14.63 -14.93 -11.75
CA ARG A 375 14.41 -16.35 -12.09
C ARG A 375 13.32 -17.01 -11.23
N GLU A 376 13.12 -16.53 -10.01
CA GLU A 376 12.09 -17.00 -9.07
C GLU A 376 10.75 -16.27 -9.26
N SER A 377 10.74 -15.16 -10.00
CA SER A 377 9.53 -14.37 -10.23
C SER A 377 8.62 -15.02 -11.27
N HIS A 378 7.32 -14.84 -11.08
CA HIS A 378 6.29 -15.20 -12.06
C HIS A 378 5.93 -13.99 -12.91
N PHE A 379 5.70 -14.26 -14.19
CA PHE A 379 5.29 -13.25 -15.14
C PHE A 379 3.98 -13.66 -15.81
N ARG A 380 3.10 -12.69 -16.09
CA ARG A 380 2.12 -12.84 -17.15
C ARG A 380 2.88 -12.84 -18.47
N PRO A 381 2.79 -13.91 -19.28
CA PRO A 381 3.40 -13.93 -20.61
C PRO A 381 2.72 -12.93 -21.53
N ARG A 382 3.34 -12.61 -22.64
CA ARG A 382 2.66 -11.97 -23.76
C ARG A 382 1.42 -12.78 -24.18
N ILE A 383 0.37 -12.09 -24.57
CA ILE A 383 -0.88 -12.72 -25.04
C ILE A 383 -1.12 -12.29 -26.49
N GLY A 384 -0.94 -13.21 -27.40
CA GLY A 384 -1.24 -13.04 -28.84
C GLY A 384 -2.58 -13.68 -29.25
N GLU A 385 -2.82 -13.78 -30.53
CA GLU A 385 -4.07 -14.32 -31.07
C GLU A 385 -4.26 -15.80 -30.71
N ALA A 386 -3.20 -16.59 -30.62
CA ALA A 386 -3.24 -18.01 -30.26
C ALA A 386 -3.21 -18.27 -28.75
N GLY A 387 -3.17 -17.24 -27.90
CA GLY A 387 -3.05 -17.33 -26.45
C GLY A 387 -1.70 -16.93 -25.90
N PHE A 388 -1.20 -17.64 -24.89
CA PHE A 388 0.09 -17.33 -24.29
C PHE A 388 1.27 -17.59 -25.27
N GLU A 389 2.09 -16.57 -25.43
CA GLU A 389 3.26 -16.61 -26.33
C GLU A 389 4.55 -16.33 -25.54
N SER A 390 5.66 -16.86 -26.03
CA SER A 390 6.97 -16.43 -25.56
C SER A 390 7.26 -15.05 -26.15
N GLY A 391 7.59 -14.09 -25.28
CA GLY A 391 7.95 -12.75 -25.72
C GLY A 391 9.37 -12.67 -26.30
N PRO A 392 9.69 -11.58 -27.00
CA PRO A 392 11.07 -11.26 -27.35
C PRO A 392 11.89 -11.04 -26.06
N ARG A 393 13.21 -10.95 -26.22
CA ARG A 393 14.09 -10.54 -25.13
C ARG A 393 13.73 -9.11 -24.71
N VAL A 394 13.49 -8.91 -23.44
CA VAL A 394 13.21 -7.60 -22.85
C VAL A 394 14.41 -7.13 -22.03
N THR A 395 14.69 -5.85 -22.05
CA THR A 395 15.70 -5.20 -21.20
C THR A 395 14.98 -4.21 -20.29
N ARG A 396 15.22 -4.32 -18.98
CA ARG A 396 14.59 -3.50 -17.94
C ARG A 396 15.62 -3.14 -16.88
N HIS A 397 15.37 -2.02 -16.21
CA HIS A 397 16.19 -1.55 -15.11
C HIS A 397 15.50 -1.86 -13.77
N TYR A 398 16.29 -2.27 -12.80
CA TYR A 398 15.84 -2.64 -11.46
C TYR A 398 16.74 -2.05 -10.40
N ARG A 399 16.15 -1.73 -9.25
CA ARG A 399 16.88 -1.45 -8.02
C ARG A 399 16.43 -2.40 -6.91
N LEU A 400 17.35 -2.74 -5.99
CA LEU A 400 16.98 -3.42 -4.76
C LEU A 400 16.32 -2.43 -3.80
N ILE A 401 15.35 -2.92 -3.06
CA ILE A 401 14.63 -2.16 -2.04
C ILE A 401 15.12 -2.67 -0.68
N GLY A 402 15.48 -1.74 0.23
CA GLY A 402 15.83 -2.09 1.60
C GLY A 402 17.07 -2.97 1.75
N THR A 403 18.16 -2.63 1.10
CA THR A 403 19.45 -3.28 1.34
C THR A 403 20.16 -2.63 2.53
N ASN A 404 20.19 -3.33 3.67
CA ASN A 404 21.19 -3.17 4.71
C ASN A 404 22.43 -3.99 4.39
#